data_fc75338845bc734c2b684b632657c6d0
#
_entry.id   fc75338845bc734c2b684b632657c6d0
#
_cell.length_a   1.000
_cell.length_b   1.000
_cell.length_c   1.000
_cell.angle_alpha   90.00
_cell.angle_beta   90.00
_cell.angle_gamma   90.00
#
_symmetry.space_group_name_H-M   'P 1'
#
loop_
_entity.id
_entity.type
_entity.pdbx_description
1 polymer ?
#
loop_
_entity_poly.entity_id
_entity_poly.type
_entity_poly.pdbx_seq_one_letter_code
_entity_poly.pdbx_strand_id
1 'polypeptide(L)'
;IYHGNRLLPGAKEFVEWLYREEKEFLFLTNSSRYTPKELQKKLEWMGLDVDQSHFYTSALATAAFISTQTPEATAYAVGEHGLQNALYDAGITVNEIHPDYVIIGEADNYCYDHIVKATKFVNDGARLIGTNYDLTGPVEGGIVPACRALMAPIELATGKQAYYVRSW
;
A
#
# COMPACT_ATOMS: atom_id res chain seq x y z
N ILE A 1 -1.67 -12.95 -11.02
CA ILE A 1 -0.92 -12.93 -12.28
C ILE A 1 0.49 -13.54 -12.12
N TYR A 2 1.09 -13.38 -10.96
CA TYR A 2 2.36 -14.01 -10.59
C TYR A 2 2.37 -14.46 -9.13
N HIS A 3 3.26 -15.38 -8.80
CA HIS A 3 3.56 -15.79 -7.44
C HIS A 3 5.08 -15.80 -7.23
N GLY A 4 5.55 -15.08 -6.20
CA GLY A 4 7.00 -14.85 -6.03
C GLY A 4 7.60 -14.13 -7.24
N ASN A 5 8.51 -14.80 -7.93
CA ASN A 5 9.18 -14.27 -9.12
C ASN A 5 8.80 -15.02 -10.43
N ARG A 6 7.65 -15.68 -10.44
CA ARG A 6 7.17 -16.46 -11.60
C ARG A 6 5.77 -16.06 -11.99
N LEU A 7 5.55 -15.87 -13.29
CA LEU A 7 4.22 -15.71 -13.84
C LEU A 7 3.41 -17.00 -13.65
N LEU A 8 2.11 -16.83 -13.38
CA LEU A 8 1.18 -17.94 -13.38
C LEU A 8 0.99 -18.48 -14.80
N PRO A 9 0.74 -19.79 -14.96
CA PRO A 9 0.42 -20.36 -16.27
C PRO A 9 -0.75 -19.62 -16.92
N GLY A 10 -0.61 -19.26 -18.19
CA GLY A 10 -1.63 -18.54 -18.96
C GLY A 10 -1.68 -17.01 -18.70
N ALA A 11 -0.92 -16.48 -17.73
CA ALA A 11 -0.95 -15.05 -17.43
C ALA A 11 -0.43 -14.20 -18.60
N LYS A 12 0.61 -14.65 -19.26
CA LYS A 12 1.20 -13.92 -20.40
C LYS A 12 0.22 -13.89 -21.57
N GLU A 13 -0.30 -15.03 -21.96
CA GLU A 13 -1.25 -15.20 -23.07
C GLU A 13 -2.52 -14.38 -22.82
N PHE A 14 -3.00 -14.34 -21.58
CA PHE A 14 -4.17 -13.56 -21.17
C PHE A 14 -3.92 -12.06 -21.31
N VAL A 15 -2.79 -11.56 -20.84
CA VAL A 15 -2.45 -10.14 -20.95
C VAL A 15 -2.22 -9.72 -22.39
N GLU A 16 -1.52 -10.53 -23.17
CA GLU A 16 -1.32 -10.30 -24.61
C GLU A 16 -2.67 -10.29 -25.35
N TRP A 17 -3.61 -11.14 -24.96
CA TRP A 17 -4.98 -11.11 -25.47
C TRP A 17 -5.70 -9.80 -25.13
N LEU A 18 -5.60 -9.32 -23.89
CA LEU A 18 -6.20 -8.04 -23.49
C LEU A 18 -5.70 -6.87 -24.35
N TYR A 19 -4.42 -6.80 -24.61
CA TYR A 19 -3.85 -5.78 -25.49
C TYR A 19 -4.30 -5.95 -26.95
N ARG A 20 -4.26 -7.16 -27.47
CA ARG A 20 -4.67 -7.43 -28.85
C ARG A 20 -6.13 -7.09 -29.13
N GLU A 21 -7.00 -7.35 -28.16
CA GLU A 21 -8.43 -7.07 -28.25
C GLU A 21 -8.79 -5.67 -27.74
N GLU A 22 -7.81 -4.82 -27.50
CA GLU A 22 -7.97 -3.44 -27.02
C GLU A 22 -8.92 -3.33 -25.80
N LYS A 23 -8.82 -4.29 -24.86
CA LYS A 23 -9.62 -4.28 -23.63
C LYS A 23 -9.03 -3.29 -22.61
N GLU A 24 -9.90 -2.51 -21.98
CA GLU A 24 -9.53 -1.76 -20.80
C GLU A 24 -9.41 -2.72 -19.61
N PHE A 25 -8.31 -2.60 -18.84
CA PHE A 25 -8.08 -3.43 -17.68
C PHE A 25 -7.22 -2.74 -16.63
N LEU A 26 -7.38 -3.16 -15.39
CA LEU A 26 -6.54 -2.75 -14.26
C LEU A 26 -6.15 -3.99 -13.45
N PHE A 27 -4.91 -4.02 -13.03
CA PHE A 27 -4.42 -4.92 -11.99
C PHE A 27 -4.53 -4.25 -10.64
N LEU A 28 -5.39 -4.79 -9.78
CA LEU A 28 -5.58 -4.33 -8.42
C LEU A 28 -4.68 -5.14 -7.48
N THR A 29 -4.00 -4.46 -6.58
CA THR A 29 -3.19 -5.12 -5.57
C THR A 29 -3.37 -4.49 -4.20
N ASN A 30 -3.50 -5.34 -3.17
CA ASN A 30 -3.50 -4.90 -1.78
C ASN A 30 -2.11 -4.50 -1.27
N SER A 31 -1.06 -4.80 -2.02
CA SER A 31 0.29 -4.38 -1.64
C SER A 31 0.47 -2.88 -1.79
N SER A 32 1.03 -2.26 -0.77
CA SER A 32 1.45 -0.85 -0.77
C SER A 32 2.95 -0.67 -0.99
N ARG A 33 3.71 -1.78 -1.19
CA ARG A 33 5.17 -1.77 -1.26
C ARG A 33 5.74 -1.06 -2.47
N TYR A 34 5.16 -1.34 -3.63
CA TYR A 34 5.73 -0.97 -4.93
C TYR A 34 4.93 0.14 -5.59
N THR A 35 5.65 1.02 -6.29
CA THR A 35 5.02 1.94 -7.23
C THR A 35 4.51 1.18 -8.47
N PRO A 36 3.56 1.73 -9.24
CA PRO A 36 3.18 1.16 -10.52
C PRO A 36 4.35 0.93 -11.48
N LYS A 37 5.32 1.85 -11.49
CA LYS A 37 6.54 1.73 -12.30
C LYS A 37 7.43 0.56 -11.86
N GLU A 38 7.56 0.34 -10.56
CA GLU A 38 8.30 -0.80 -10.02
C GLU A 38 7.60 -2.13 -10.34
N LEU A 39 6.26 -2.15 -10.31
CA LEU A 39 5.47 -3.32 -10.72
C LEU A 39 5.63 -3.61 -12.22
N GLN A 40 5.62 -2.57 -13.07
CA GLN A 40 5.93 -2.71 -14.50
C GLN A 40 7.29 -3.38 -14.71
N LYS A 41 8.33 -2.87 -14.06
CA LYS A 41 9.70 -3.41 -14.16
C LYS A 41 9.77 -4.85 -13.65
N LYS A 42 9.09 -5.15 -12.56
CA LYS A 42 9.04 -6.52 -12.01
C LYS A 42 8.41 -7.50 -12.99
N LEU A 43 7.34 -7.12 -13.67
CA LEU A 43 6.71 -7.96 -14.70
C LEU A 43 7.57 -8.08 -15.96
N GLU A 44 8.22 -7.00 -16.40
CA GLU A 44 9.18 -7.05 -17.50
C GLU A 44 10.29 -8.09 -17.25
N TRP A 45 10.79 -8.11 -16.02
CA TRP A 45 11.81 -9.08 -15.60
C TRP A 45 11.32 -10.53 -15.66
N MET A 46 10.02 -10.74 -15.48
CA MET A 46 9.37 -12.05 -15.61
C MET A 46 8.95 -12.37 -17.06
N GLY A 47 9.21 -11.46 -18.01
CA GLY A 47 8.87 -11.63 -19.42
C GLY A 47 7.47 -11.18 -19.83
N LEU A 48 6.85 -10.28 -19.05
CA LEU A 48 5.54 -9.74 -19.35
C LEU A 48 5.57 -8.20 -19.37
N ASP A 49 5.22 -7.61 -20.52
CA ASP A 49 5.15 -6.17 -20.70
C ASP A 49 3.75 -5.68 -20.33
N VAL A 50 3.68 -4.87 -19.26
CA VAL A 50 2.45 -4.20 -18.83
C VAL A 50 2.81 -2.77 -18.45
N ASP A 51 2.16 -1.80 -19.08
CA ASP A 51 2.38 -0.39 -18.75
C ASP A 51 1.94 -0.06 -17.32
N GLN A 52 2.67 0.82 -16.67
CA GLN A 52 2.40 1.21 -15.27
C GLN A 52 0.98 1.75 -15.05
N SER A 53 0.33 2.31 -16.08
CA SER A 53 -1.05 2.82 -16.01
C SER A 53 -2.09 1.74 -15.71
N HIS A 54 -1.75 0.47 -15.93
CA HIS A 54 -2.63 -0.66 -15.64
C HIS A 54 -2.56 -1.17 -14.20
N PHE A 55 -1.80 -0.52 -13.31
CA PHE A 55 -1.71 -0.92 -11.91
C PHE A 55 -2.41 0.08 -11.00
N TYR A 56 -3.25 -0.43 -10.11
CA TYR A 56 -3.85 0.33 -9.04
C TYR A 56 -3.57 -0.35 -7.71
N THR A 57 -2.80 0.31 -6.86
CA THR A 57 -2.30 -0.25 -5.61
C THR A 57 -3.10 0.26 -4.40
N SER A 58 -3.01 -0.45 -3.28
CA SER A 58 -3.59 0.03 -2.03
C SER A 58 -2.96 1.35 -1.56
N ALA A 59 -1.70 1.62 -1.93
CA ALA A 59 -1.06 2.90 -1.67
C ALA A 59 -1.72 4.05 -2.42
N LEU A 60 -2.02 3.87 -3.72
CA LEU A 60 -2.74 4.86 -4.52
C LEU A 60 -4.16 5.07 -3.98
N ALA A 61 -4.85 3.99 -3.63
CA ALA A 61 -6.19 4.08 -3.04
C ALA A 61 -6.17 4.83 -1.70
N THR A 62 -5.17 4.60 -0.87
CA THR A 62 -5.00 5.29 0.42
C THR A 62 -4.75 6.78 0.23
N ALA A 63 -3.85 7.15 -0.68
CA ALA A 63 -3.55 8.54 -0.99
C ALA A 63 -4.78 9.27 -1.55
N ALA A 64 -5.51 8.65 -2.48
CA ALA A 64 -6.75 9.19 -3.03
C ALA A 64 -7.82 9.38 -1.95
N PHE A 65 -8.02 8.39 -1.08
CA PHE A 65 -8.97 8.49 0.03
C PHE A 65 -8.66 9.68 0.94
N ILE A 66 -7.41 9.84 1.37
CA ILE A 66 -7.00 10.94 2.25
C ILE A 66 -7.17 12.29 1.57
N SER A 67 -6.74 12.43 0.31
CA SER A 67 -6.84 13.67 -0.46
C SER A 67 -8.29 14.14 -0.61
N THR A 68 -9.23 13.21 -0.76
CA THR A 68 -10.66 13.53 -0.86
C THR A 68 -11.29 13.91 0.47
N GLN A 69 -10.78 13.39 1.58
CA GLN A 69 -11.29 13.70 2.92
C GLN A 69 -10.73 15.00 3.49
N THR A 70 -9.44 15.24 3.28
CA THR A 70 -8.73 16.37 3.88
C THR A 70 -7.80 16.99 2.84
N PRO A 71 -8.17 18.11 2.21
CA PRO A 71 -7.26 18.84 1.36
C PRO A 71 -6.00 19.27 2.12
N GLU A 72 -4.85 19.19 1.48
CA GLU A 72 -3.55 19.56 2.07
C GLU A 72 -3.23 18.81 3.38
N ALA A 73 -3.67 17.54 3.48
CA ALA A 73 -3.45 16.73 4.66
C ALA A 73 -1.96 16.52 4.96
N THR A 74 -1.67 16.39 6.26
CA THR A 74 -0.37 15.95 6.76
C THR A 74 -0.47 14.55 7.33
N ALA A 75 0.59 13.76 7.22
CA ALA A 75 0.61 12.38 7.68
C ALA A 75 1.95 11.99 8.29
N TYR A 76 1.89 11.16 9.31
CA TYR A 76 2.98 10.29 9.71
C TYR A 76 2.77 8.94 9.04
N ALA A 77 3.70 8.51 8.20
CA ALA A 77 3.53 7.32 7.38
C ALA A 77 4.66 6.31 7.59
N VAL A 78 4.27 5.09 7.89
CA VAL A 78 5.16 3.93 7.95
C VAL A 78 4.82 3.02 6.78
N GLY A 79 5.74 2.83 5.86
CA GLY A 79 5.54 2.04 4.66
C GLY A 79 6.73 2.14 3.72
N GLU A 80 6.73 1.26 2.74
CA GLU A 80 7.75 1.22 1.70
C GLU A 80 7.56 2.33 0.66
N HIS A 81 8.39 2.33 -0.34
CA HIS A 81 8.51 3.34 -1.37
C HIS A 81 7.17 3.59 -2.11
N GLY A 82 6.39 2.54 -2.37
CA GLY A 82 5.09 2.66 -3.02
C GLY A 82 4.12 3.57 -2.25
N LEU A 83 4.06 3.45 -0.93
CA LEU A 83 3.22 4.30 -0.09
C LEU A 83 3.75 5.73 -0.03
N GLN A 84 5.03 5.91 0.25
CA GLN A 84 5.65 7.24 0.36
C GLN A 84 5.47 8.04 -0.94
N ASN A 85 5.68 7.40 -2.07
CA ASN A 85 5.55 8.02 -3.38
C ASN A 85 4.09 8.38 -3.72
N ALA A 86 3.15 7.50 -3.41
CA ALA A 86 1.72 7.77 -3.63
C ALA A 86 1.23 8.98 -2.81
N LEU A 87 1.67 9.10 -1.56
CA LEU A 87 1.34 10.23 -0.70
C LEU A 87 1.94 11.53 -1.25
N TYR A 88 3.20 11.50 -1.65
CA TYR A 88 3.89 12.65 -2.25
C TYR A 88 3.17 13.13 -3.52
N ASP A 89 2.86 12.25 -4.43
CA ASP A 89 2.20 12.58 -5.70
C ASP A 89 0.77 13.12 -5.49
N ALA A 90 0.12 12.73 -4.41
CA ALA A 90 -1.20 13.23 -4.02
C ALA A 90 -1.16 14.56 -3.26
N GLY A 91 0.02 15.14 -3.03
CA GLY A 91 0.18 16.40 -2.30
C GLY A 91 0.04 16.27 -0.78
N ILE A 92 0.15 15.06 -0.23
CA ILE A 92 0.10 14.81 1.21
C ILE A 92 1.50 14.99 1.77
N THR A 93 1.65 15.93 2.71
CA THR A 93 2.94 16.20 3.36
C THR A 93 3.19 15.21 4.48
N VAL A 94 4.26 14.43 4.36
CA VAL A 94 4.68 13.49 5.41
C VAL A 94 5.61 14.20 6.38
N ASN A 95 5.24 14.25 7.66
CA ASN A 95 6.04 14.84 8.74
C ASN A 95 5.70 14.24 10.11
N GLU A 96 6.42 14.70 11.12
CA GLU A 96 6.26 14.29 12.52
C GLU A 96 5.75 15.45 13.43
N ILE A 97 5.15 16.48 12.83
CA ILE A 97 4.68 17.69 13.53
C ILE A 97 3.16 17.76 13.42
N HIS A 98 2.43 17.28 14.41
CA HIS A 98 0.96 17.28 14.46
C HIS A 98 0.29 16.77 13.17
N PRO A 99 0.62 15.55 12.68
CA PRO A 99 0.00 15.02 11.49
C PRO A 99 -1.50 14.80 11.67
N ASP A 100 -2.27 15.03 10.60
CA ASP A 100 -3.71 14.76 10.57
C ASP A 100 -4.00 13.26 10.58
N TYR A 101 -3.08 12.49 10.00
CA TYR A 101 -3.21 11.03 9.83
C TYR A 101 -1.93 10.31 10.27
N VAL A 102 -2.14 9.11 10.81
CA VAL A 102 -1.11 8.07 10.93
C VAL A 102 -1.46 6.98 9.94
N ILE A 103 -0.57 6.70 9.01
CA ILE A 103 -0.77 5.71 7.95
C ILE A 103 0.22 4.58 8.12
N ILE A 104 -0.29 3.36 8.21
CA ILE A 104 0.52 2.15 8.33
C ILE A 104 0.31 1.30 7.08
N GLY A 105 1.41 1.05 6.38
CA GLY A 105 1.53 0.05 5.33
C GLY A 105 2.57 -1.00 5.71
N GLU A 106 2.80 -1.94 4.81
CA GLU A 106 3.87 -2.92 4.99
C GLU A 106 5.23 -2.22 4.94
N ALA A 107 6.09 -2.51 5.89
CA ALA A 107 7.43 -1.92 6.00
C ALA A 107 8.42 -2.90 6.62
N ASP A 108 9.52 -3.14 5.92
CA ASP A 108 10.58 -4.04 6.40
C ASP A 108 11.34 -3.48 7.60
N ASN A 109 11.39 -2.15 7.73
CA ASN A 109 12.05 -1.45 8.84
C ASN A 109 11.11 -1.14 10.02
N TYR A 110 9.91 -1.72 10.08
CA TYR A 110 8.97 -1.50 11.17
C TYR A 110 9.61 -1.84 12.52
N CYS A 111 9.54 -0.91 13.47
CA CYS A 111 10.23 -1.03 14.75
C CYS A 111 9.46 -0.36 15.89
N TYR A 112 9.94 -0.53 17.11
CA TYR A 112 9.34 0.04 18.31
C TYR A 112 9.16 1.56 18.24
N ASP A 113 10.11 2.30 17.67
CA ASP A 113 10.02 3.76 17.53
C ASP A 113 8.80 4.18 16.68
N HIS A 114 8.49 3.42 15.63
CA HIS A 114 7.28 3.63 14.83
C HIS A 114 6.00 3.46 15.66
N ILE A 115 5.96 2.46 16.52
CA ILE A 115 4.81 2.22 17.40
C ILE A 115 4.65 3.37 18.41
N VAL A 116 5.75 3.82 19.01
CA VAL A 116 5.78 4.94 19.96
C VAL A 116 5.25 6.22 19.32
N LYS A 117 5.78 6.59 18.15
CA LYS A 117 5.37 7.81 17.44
C LYS A 117 3.91 7.73 16.97
N ALA A 118 3.52 6.62 16.36
CA ALA A 118 2.15 6.41 15.92
C ALA A 118 1.16 6.51 17.09
N THR A 119 1.46 5.88 18.21
CA THR A 119 0.63 5.93 19.44
C THR A 119 0.47 7.36 19.93
N LYS A 120 1.55 8.13 19.99
CA LYS A 120 1.52 9.53 20.39
C LYS A 120 0.62 10.35 19.46
N PHE A 121 0.82 10.29 18.16
CA PHE A 121 0.05 11.08 17.21
C PHE A 121 -1.43 10.71 17.19
N VAL A 122 -1.77 9.43 17.31
CA VAL A 122 -3.15 8.97 17.40
C VAL A 122 -3.81 9.48 18.69
N ASN A 123 -3.12 9.44 19.83
CA ASN A 123 -3.61 9.98 21.09
C ASN A 123 -3.77 11.52 21.05
N ASP A 124 -2.97 12.20 20.24
CA ASP A 124 -3.08 13.65 20.01
C ASP A 124 -4.17 14.02 18.99
N GLY A 125 -4.88 13.04 18.43
CA GLY A 125 -6.04 13.24 17.55
C GLY A 125 -5.87 12.86 16.09
N ALA A 126 -4.70 12.38 15.66
CA ALA A 126 -4.52 11.88 14.30
C ALA A 126 -5.41 10.66 14.02
N ARG A 127 -5.93 10.58 12.81
CA ARG A 127 -6.73 9.43 12.38
C ARG A 127 -5.81 8.28 11.95
N LEU A 128 -6.13 7.08 12.41
CA LEU A 128 -5.34 5.88 12.13
C LEU A 128 -5.86 5.16 10.89
N ILE A 129 -5.04 5.07 9.86
CA ILE A 129 -5.36 4.51 8.54
C ILE A 129 -4.42 3.36 8.22
N GLY A 130 -4.98 2.23 7.82
CA GLY A 130 -4.24 1.10 7.24
C GLY A 130 -4.44 1.00 5.74
N THR A 131 -3.40 0.63 5.02
CA THR A 131 -3.44 0.52 3.55
C THR A 131 -4.25 -0.66 3.06
N ASN A 132 -4.37 -1.71 3.85
CA ASN A 132 -5.23 -2.87 3.59
C ASN A 132 -5.57 -3.60 4.90
N TYR A 133 -6.53 -4.53 4.81
CA TYR A 133 -7.04 -5.28 5.98
C TYR A 133 -6.38 -6.66 6.16
N ASP A 134 -5.37 -6.97 5.36
CA ASP A 134 -4.75 -8.29 5.37
C ASP A 134 -3.89 -8.51 6.63
N LEU A 135 -4.07 -9.66 7.28
CA LEU A 135 -3.24 -10.08 8.42
C LEU A 135 -1.89 -10.60 7.97
N THR A 136 -1.88 -11.31 6.87
CA THR A 136 -0.68 -11.93 6.31
C THR A 136 -0.64 -11.79 4.80
N GLY A 137 0.55 -11.81 4.23
CA GLY A 137 0.78 -11.90 2.79
C GLY A 137 1.56 -13.17 2.43
N PRO A 138 1.33 -13.75 1.25
CA PRO A 138 2.06 -14.91 0.79
C PRO A 138 3.46 -14.50 0.31
N VAL A 139 4.44 -15.32 0.66
CA VAL A 139 5.82 -15.24 0.13
C VAL A 139 6.27 -16.62 -0.30
N GLU A 140 7.39 -16.71 -1.01
CA GLU A 140 7.99 -17.99 -1.33
C GLU A 140 8.37 -18.72 -0.02
N GLY A 141 7.80 -19.89 0.18
CA GLY A 141 8.06 -20.71 1.37
C GLY A 141 7.21 -20.41 2.61
N GLY A 142 6.22 -19.51 2.54
CA GLY A 142 5.39 -19.23 3.71
C GLY A 142 4.52 -17.99 3.64
N ILE A 143 4.32 -17.38 4.80
CA ILE A 143 3.56 -16.14 4.97
C ILE A 143 4.37 -15.14 5.80
N VAL A 144 4.09 -13.86 5.58
CA VAL A 144 4.65 -12.75 6.38
C VAL A 144 3.52 -11.88 6.94
N PRO A 145 3.75 -11.15 8.04
CA PRO A 145 2.79 -10.18 8.54
C PRO A 145 2.47 -9.12 7.48
N ALA A 146 1.19 -8.80 7.33
CA ALA A 146 0.73 -7.72 6.47
C ALA A 146 0.23 -6.53 7.30
N CYS A 147 -0.37 -5.54 6.67
CA CYS A 147 -0.71 -4.26 7.27
C CYS A 147 -1.47 -4.37 8.60
N ARG A 148 -2.49 -5.21 8.68
CA ARG A 148 -3.29 -5.34 9.91
C ARG A 148 -2.49 -5.91 11.09
N ALA A 149 -1.54 -6.82 10.82
CA ALA A 149 -0.66 -7.34 11.86
C ALA A 149 0.30 -6.28 12.39
N LEU A 150 0.79 -5.38 11.52
CA LEU A 150 1.63 -4.26 11.92
C LEU A 150 0.83 -3.15 12.64
N MET A 151 -0.44 -3.02 12.34
CA MET A 151 -1.35 -2.07 12.98
C MET A 151 -1.72 -2.48 14.40
N ALA A 152 -1.77 -3.77 14.69
CA ALA A 152 -2.28 -4.31 15.94
C ALA A 152 -1.65 -3.69 17.21
N PRO A 153 -0.33 -3.52 17.32
CA PRO A 153 0.25 -2.90 18.52
C PRO A 153 -0.20 -1.45 18.72
N ILE A 154 -0.46 -0.71 17.67
CA ILE A 154 -0.92 0.68 17.76
C ILE A 154 -2.39 0.73 18.21
N GLU A 155 -3.26 -0.11 17.64
CA GLU A 155 -4.65 -0.24 18.07
C GLU A 155 -4.75 -0.68 19.52
N LEU A 156 -3.95 -1.66 19.94
CA LEU A 156 -3.91 -2.12 21.34
C LEU A 156 -3.42 -1.04 22.30
N ALA A 157 -2.37 -0.30 21.95
CA ALA A 157 -1.80 0.74 22.80
C ALA A 157 -2.71 1.97 22.93
N THR A 158 -3.45 2.32 21.88
CA THR A 158 -4.31 3.52 21.85
C THR A 158 -5.76 3.22 22.23
N GLY A 159 -6.19 1.97 22.15
CA GLY A 159 -7.60 1.59 22.27
C GLY A 159 -8.48 2.04 21.10
N LYS A 160 -7.88 2.54 20.04
CA LYS A 160 -8.59 3.04 18.84
C LYS A 160 -8.44 2.05 17.69
N GLN A 161 -9.50 1.92 16.91
CA GLN A 161 -9.51 1.09 15.72
C GLN A 161 -9.10 1.90 14.49
N ALA A 162 -8.25 1.31 13.64
CA ALA A 162 -7.89 1.90 12.36
C ALA A 162 -9.04 1.78 11.35
N TYR A 163 -9.11 2.74 10.45
CA TYR A 163 -9.83 2.57 9.19
C TYR A 163 -8.89 1.95 8.16
N TYR A 164 -9.33 0.89 7.53
CA TYR A 164 -8.55 0.20 6.48
C TYR A 164 -9.12 0.53 5.12
N VAL A 165 -8.28 1.10 4.28
CA VAL A 165 -8.66 1.40 2.90
C VAL A 165 -8.78 0.09 2.12
N ARG A 166 -9.84 -0.02 1.34
CA ARG A 166 -10.06 -1.15 0.44
C ARG A 166 -9.98 -0.65 -0.98
N SER A 167 -9.22 -1.33 -1.81
CA SER A 167 -9.10 -0.99 -3.23
C SER A 167 -10.27 -1.51 -4.07
N TRP A 168 -11.18 -2.29 -3.46
CA TRP A 168 -12.41 -2.82 -4.05
C TRP A 168 -13.49 -3.08 -2.99
#